data_2b61bedc8cd733750245ea976ee674be
#
_entry.id   2b61bedc8cd733750245ea976ee674be
#
_cell.length_a   1.000
_cell.length_b   1.000
_cell.length_c   1.000
_cell.angle_alpha   90.00
_cell.angle_beta   90.00
_cell.angle_gamma   90.00
#
_symmetry.space_group_name_H-M   'P 1'
#
loop_
_entity.id
_entity.type
_entity.pdbx_description
1 polymer ?
#
loop_
_entity_poly.entity_id
_entity_poly.type
_entity_poly.pdbx_seq_one_letter_code
_entity_poly.pdbx_strand_id
1 'polypeptide(L)'
;KFSLARQALILAAFSLLPGIGQAVYFRDKISWRSPIPPSEMVSVDQARAWGDNIIWIDARPDDEFARDHVPGAISLNEDRWNELLPQFLAVWSPGKKVVIYCGAESCDLAREVAERLRKEAQLPDVFVLEGGWEAWVKKNR
;
A
#
# COMPACT_ATOMS: atom_id res chain seq x y z
N LYS A 1 -25.29 -44.39 24.93
CA LYS A 1 -25.32 -44.21 23.46
C LYS A 1 -25.51 -42.75 23.16
N PHE A 2 -24.55 -42.09 22.55
CA PHE A 2 -24.74 -40.71 22.13
C PHE A 2 -25.66 -40.67 20.92
N SER A 3 -26.60 -39.71 20.90
CA SER A 3 -27.54 -39.57 19.80
C SER A 3 -26.75 -39.24 18.50
N LEU A 4 -27.23 -39.75 17.37
CA LEU A 4 -26.65 -39.49 16.02
C LEU A 4 -26.47 -37.97 15.78
N ALA A 5 -27.38 -37.14 16.24
CA ALA A 5 -27.32 -35.69 16.15
C ALA A 5 -26.12 -35.11 16.91
N ARG A 6 -25.79 -35.64 18.10
CA ARG A 6 -24.61 -35.18 18.85
C ARG A 6 -23.30 -35.60 18.22
N GLN A 7 -23.24 -36.77 17.62
CA GLN A 7 -22.05 -37.21 16.84
C GLN A 7 -21.85 -36.36 15.58
N ALA A 8 -22.93 -36.05 14.85
CA ALA A 8 -22.88 -35.18 13.70
C ALA A 8 -22.41 -33.75 14.05
N LEU A 9 -22.87 -33.19 15.16
CA LEU A 9 -22.42 -31.88 15.65
C LEU A 9 -20.95 -31.86 16.02
N ILE A 10 -20.45 -32.92 16.67
CA ILE A 10 -19.03 -33.02 17.04
C ILE A 10 -18.15 -33.09 15.77
N LEU A 11 -18.54 -33.90 14.79
CA LEU A 11 -17.80 -34.02 13.52
C LEU A 11 -17.82 -32.71 12.74
N ALA A 12 -18.96 -32.02 12.69
CA ALA A 12 -19.06 -30.71 12.05
C ALA A 12 -18.17 -29.64 12.75
N ALA A 13 -18.16 -29.62 14.07
CA ALA A 13 -17.29 -28.74 14.85
C ALA A 13 -15.80 -29.04 14.58
N PHE A 14 -15.39 -30.30 14.56
CA PHE A 14 -14.02 -30.71 14.27
C PHE A 14 -13.58 -30.38 12.84
N SER A 15 -14.48 -30.47 11.85
CA SER A 15 -14.17 -30.12 10.46
C SER A 15 -14.05 -28.62 10.21
N LEU A 16 -14.72 -27.79 11.00
CA LEU A 16 -14.66 -26.31 10.88
C LEU A 16 -13.44 -25.67 11.56
N LEU A 17 -12.90 -26.31 12.61
CA LEU A 17 -11.76 -25.79 13.37
C LEU A 17 -10.51 -25.49 12.50
N PRO A 18 -10.05 -26.37 11.60
CA PRO A 18 -8.90 -26.08 10.73
C PRO A 18 -9.15 -24.90 9.79
N GLY A 19 -10.36 -24.80 9.24
CA GLY A 19 -10.75 -23.71 8.32
C GLY A 19 -10.76 -22.35 9.01
N ILE A 20 -11.30 -22.29 10.23
CA ILE A 20 -11.29 -21.07 11.05
C ILE A 20 -9.87 -20.69 11.44
N GLY A 21 -9.05 -21.64 11.85
CA GLY A 21 -7.65 -21.42 12.20
C GLY A 21 -6.84 -20.88 11.00
N GLN A 22 -7.04 -21.43 9.82
CA GLN A 22 -6.42 -20.92 8.59
C GLN A 22 -6.93 -19.54 8.22
N ALA A 23 -8.23 -19.30 8.29
CA ALA A 23 -8.81 -17.99 7.97
C ALA A 23 -8.27 -16.89 8.89
N VAL A 24 -8.11 -17.18 10.19
CA VAL A 24 -7.51 -16.25 11.15
C VAL A 24 -6.03 -16.05 10.88
N TYR A 25 -5.28 -17.13 10.59
CA TYR A 25 -3.84 -17.06 10.33
C TYR A 25 -3.49 -16.27 9.05
N PHE A 26 -4.31 -16.42 8.00
CA PHE A 26 -4.09 -15.76 6.72
C PHE A 26 -4.80 -14.42 6.60
N ARG A 27 -5.62 -14.01 7.58
CA ARG A 27 -6.40 -12.78 7.54
C ARG A 27 -5.56 -11.55 7.22
N ASP A 28 -4.38 -11.46 7.82
CA ASP A 28 -3.46 -10.34 7.66
C ASP A 28 -2.44 -10.54 6.52
N LYS A 29 -2.41 -11.75 5.93
CA LYS A 29 -1.47 -12.11 4.85
C LYS A 29 -2.09 -12.11 3.45
N ILE A 30 -3.41 -12.09 3.37
CA ILE A 30 -4.14 -12.07 2.09
C ILE A 30 -4.79 -10.71 1.94
N SER A 31 -4.30 -9.91 1.00
CA SER A 31 -5.01 -8.70 0.59
C SER A 31 -6.28 -9.09 -0.17
N TRP A 32 -7.42 -8.88 0.45
CA TRP A 32 -8.75 -9.08 -0.16
C TRP A 32 -9.16 -7.92 -1.08
N ARG A 33 -8.32 -6.89 -1.18
CA ARG A 33 -8.56 -5.74 -2.06
C ARG A 33 -8.21 -6.11 -3.50
N SER A 34 -8.93 -5.54 -4.45
CA SER A 34 -8.61 -5.68 -5.87
C SER A 34 -7.17 -5.23 -6.15
N PRO A 35 -6.44 -5.89 -7.04
CA PRO A 35 -5.11 -5.43 -7.42
C PRO A 35 -5.17 -4.01 -7.97
N ILE A 36 -4.09 -3.25 -7.78
CA ILE A 36 -3.97 -1.91 -8.37
C ILE A 36 -4.01 -2.07 -9.90
N PRO A 37 -4.85 -1.30 -10.60
CA PRO A 37 -4.89 -1.36 -12.06
C PRO A 37 -3.50 -1.06 -12.66
N PRO A 38 -3.07 -1.77 -13.72
CA PRO A 38 -1.79 -1.50 -14.37
C PRO A 38 -1.62 -0.05 -14.86
N SER A 39 -2.73 0.63 -15.18
CA SER A 39 -2.73 2.04 -15.57
C SER A 39 -2.37 3.01 -14.43
N GLU A 40 -2.45 2.54 -13.20
CA GLU A 40 -2.12 3.29 -11.99
C GLU A 40 -0.76 2.90 -11.40
N MET A 41 -0.06 1.97 -12.04
CA MET A 41 1.27 1.54 -11.65
C MET A 41 2.33 2.12 -12.59
N VAL A 42 3.52 2.37 -12.05
CA VAL A 42 4.64 2.91 -12.79
C VAL A 42 5.94 2.25 -12.35
N SER A 43 6.79 1.89 -13.30
CA SER A 43 8.14 1.39 -13.00
C SER A 43 9.08 2.54 -12.60
N VAL A 44 10.22 2.20 -11.97
CA VAL A 44 11.26 3.18 -11.60
C VAL A 44 11.75 3.94 -12.84
N ASP A 45 11.94 3.25 -13.97
CA ASP A 45 12.44 3.86 -15.19
C ASP A 45 11.45 4.84 -15.82
N GLN A 46 10.17 4.47 -15.83
CA GLN A 46 9.10 5.36 -16.30
C GLN A 46 8.96 6.60 -15.41
N ALA A 47 8.98 6.42 -14.09
CA ALA A 47 8.91 7.53 -13.15
C ALA A 47 10.10 8.51 -13.35
N ARG A 48 11.32 7.98 -13.51
CA ARG A 48 12.51 8.80 -13.77
C ARG A 48 12.44 9.56 -15.11
N ALA A 49 11.83 8.98 -16.14
CA ALA A 49 11.65 9.63 -17.42
C ALA A 49 10.79 10.90 -17.35
N TRP A 50 10.00 11.08 -16.29
CA TRP A 50 9.23 12.31 -16.05
C TRP A 50 10.07 13.46 -15.49
N GLY A 51 11.32 13.21 -15.09
CA GLY A 51 12.28 14.22 -14.63
C GLY A 51 11.75 15.01 -13.43
N ASP A 52 11.87 16.35 -13.49
CA ASP A 52 11.46 17.25 -12.39
C ASP A 52 9.93 17.41 -12.25
N ASN A 53 9.18 16.76 -13.12
CA ASN A 53 7.70 16.84 -13.13
C ASN A 53 7.03 15.83 -12.21
N ILE A 54 7.77 15.30 -11.25
CA ILE A 54 7.34 14.24 -10.34
C ILE A 54 7.54 14.67 -8.88
N ILE A 55 6.63 14.23 -8.02
CA ILE A 55 6.79 14.26 -6.56
C ILE A 55 6.77 12.82 -6.07
N TRP A 56 7.82 12.43 -5.35
CA TRP A 56 7.90 11.15 -4.68
C TRP A 56 7.25 11.20 -3.31
N ILE A 57 6.40 10.22 -3.02
CA ILE A 57 5.76 10.04 -1.71
C ILE A 57 6.16 8.70 -1.13
N ASP A 58 6.62 8.73 0.10
CA ASP A 58 6.86 7.54 0.92
C ASP A 58 5.65 7.29 1.83
N ALA A 59 4.96 6.18 1.60
CA ALA A 59 3.81 5.77 2.39
C ALA A 59 4.19 4.85 3.57
N ARG A 60 5.48 4.57 3.77
CA ARG A 60 5.96 3.74 4.87
C ARG A 60 5.89 4.49 6.21
N PRO A 61 5.97 3.77 7.34
CA PRO A 61 6.09 4.39 8.66
C PRO A 61 7.27 5.37 8.77
N ASP A 62 7.15 6.33 9.68
CA ASP A 62 8.13 7.42 9.85
C ASP A 62 9.55 6.93 10.18
N ASP A 63 9.69 5.85 10.91
CA ASP A 63 10.99 5.24 11.24
C ASP A 63 11.70 4.63 10.01
N GLU A 64 10.95 4.09 9.07
CA GLU A 64 11.49 3.61 7.79
C GLU A 64 11.90 4.79 6.90
N PHE A 65 11.07 5.81 6.79
CA PHE A 65 11.39 7.04 6.07
C PHE A 65 12.65 7.70 6.63
N ALA A 66 12.75 7.83 7.96
CA ALA A 66 13.90 8.45 8.62
C ALA A 66 15.20 7.64 8.42
N ARG A 67 15.12 6.33 8.23
CA ARG A 67 16.27 5.46 8.02
C ARG A 67 16.87 5.61 6.63
N ASP A 68 16.03 5.59 5.61
CA ASP A 68 16.41 5.79 4.20
C ASP A 68 15.16 6.00 3.34
N HIS A 69 15.24 6.87 2.34
CA HIS A 69 14.12 7.18 1.43
C HIS A 69 14.62 7.64 0.05
N VAL A 70 13.74 7.72 -0.92
CA VAL A 70 14.05 8.29 -2.24
C VAL A 70 14.45 9.76 -2.07
N PRO A 71 15.59 10.20 -2.61
CA PRO A 71 16.04 11.59 -2.48
C PRO A 71 14.95 12.58 -2.92
N GLY A 72 14.59 13.49 -2.00
CA GLY A 72 13.53 14.48 -2.23
C GLY A 72 12.11 13.95 -2.04
N ALA A 73 11.92 12.72 -1.57
CA ALA A 73 10.62 12.20 -1.25
C ALA A 73 10.02 12.87 -0.01
N ILE A 74 8.70 12.93 0.02
CA ILE A 74 7.90 13.46 1.13
C ILE A 74 7.25 12.28 1.84
N SER A 75 7.34 12.24 3.17
CA SER A 75 6.57 11.27 3.95
C SER A 75 5.09 11.63 3.93
N LEU A 76 4.24 10.69 3.56
CA LEU A 76 2.79 10.81 3.64
C LEU A 76 2.19 9.44 3.93
N ASN A 77 2.07 9.12 5.20
CA ASN A 77 1.49 7.86 5.69
C ASN A 77 0.11 8.09 6.31
N GLU A 78 -0.62 7.00 6.53
CA GLU A 78 -1.98 7.07 7.07
C GLU A 78 -2.04 7.50 8.53
N ASP A 79 -1.04 7.11 9.33
CA ASP A 79 -1.01 7.37 10.78
C ASP A 79 -0.99 8.88 11.07
N ARG A 80 -0.35 9.65 10.21
CA ARG A 80 -0.22 11.10 10.34
C ARG A 80 -0.85 11.88 9.18
N TRP A 81 -1.81 11.29 8.52
CA TRP A 81 -2.45 11.86 7.32
C TRP A 81 -2.85 13.32 7.45
N ASN A 82 -3.60 13.65 8.50
CA ASN A 82 -4.13 15.00 8.70
C ASN A 82 -3.03 16.06 8.92
N GLU A 83 -1.89 15.65 9.40
CA GLU A 83 -0.72 16.52 9.62
C GLU A 83 0.13 16.66 8.35
N LEU A 84 0.34 15.54 7.64
CA LEU A 84 1.25 15.47 6.50
C LEU A 84 0.61 15.95 5.19
N LEU A 85 -0.68 15.73 4.99
CA LEU A 85 -1.38 16.14 3.77
C LEU A 85 -1.26 17.64 3.47
N PRO A 86 -1.46 18.58 4.42
CA PRO A 86 -1.26 20.01 4.15
C PRO A 86 0.17 20.36 3.74
N GLN A 87 1.17 19.67 4.30
CA GLN A 87 2.58 19.87 3.95
C GLN A 87 2.87 19.43 2.52
N PHE A 88 2.35 18.27 2.12
CA PHE A 88 2.44 17.81 0.74
C PHE A 88 1.72 18.77 -0.23
N LEU A 89 0.51 19.21 0.08
CA LEU A 89 -0.25 20.12 -0.78
C LEU A 89 0.41 21.48 -0.95
N ALA A 90 1.21 21.94 0.02
CA ALA A 90 1.97 23.17 -0.09
C ALA A 90 3.09 23.12 -1.15
N VAL A 91 3.58 21.95 -1.50
CA VAL A 91 4.65 21.76 -2.52
C VAL A 91 4.11 21.18 -3.84
N TRP A 92 2.90 20.64 -3.83
CA TRP A 92 2.27 20.14 -5.05
C TRP A 92 1.77 21.30 -5.91
N SER A 93 1.84 21.13 -7.22
CA SER A 93 1.26 22.07 -8.19
C SER A 93 0.59 21.32 -9.34
N PRO A 94 -0.44 21.92 -9.98
CA PRO A 94 -1.10 21.31 -11.13
C PRO A 94 -0.11 20.92 -12.24
N GLY A 95 -0.29 19.71 -12.78
CA GLY A 95 0.58 19.14 -13.82
C GLY A 95 1.75 18.32 -13.27
N LYS A 96 2.04 18.34 -11.97
CA LYS A 96 3.00 17.41 -11.36
C LYS A 96 2.37 16.05 -11.12
N LYS A 97 3.09 15.01 -11.50
CA LYS A 97 2.75 13.61 -11.23
C LYS A 97 3.19 13.22 -9.83
N VAL A 98 2.38 12.40 -9.19
CA VAL A 98 2.68 11.89 -7.85
C VAL A 98 2.98 10.40 -7.94
N VAL A 99 4.12 9.97 -7.45
CA VAL A 99 4.49 8.55 -7.37
C VAL A 99 4.66 8.15 -5.93
N ILE A 100 3.84 7.21 -5.51
CA ILE A 100 3.78 6.71 -4.14
C ILE A 100 4.47 5.36 -4.08
N TYR A 101 5.34 5.16 -3.11
CA TYR A 101 5.96 3.87 -2.85
C TYR A 101 5.79 3.44 -1.39
N CYS A 102 5.89 2.13 -1.19
CA CYS A 102 5.83 1.45 0.10
C CYS A 102 6.95 0.41 0.17
N GLY A 103 7.04 -0.36 1.24
CA GLY A 103 7.85 -1.58 1.27
C GLY A 103 7.25 -2.69 0.40
N ALA A 104 8.06 -3.67 -0.02
CA ALA A 104 7.63 -4.75 -0.95
C ALA A 104 6.42 -5.55 -0.43
N GLU A 105 6.30 -5.71 0.88
CA GLU A 105 5.21 -6.47 1.50
C GLU A 105 3.94 -5.64 1.76
N SER A 106 3.97 -4.33 1.49
CA SER A 106 2.95 -3.37 1.94
C SER A 106 2.32 -2.55 0.81
N CYS A 107 2.11 -3.15 -0.37
CA CYS A 107 1.44 -2.47 -1.50
C CYS A 107 0.08 -1.84 -1.13
N ASP A 108 -0.55 -2.31 -0.05
CA ASP A 108 -1.80 -1.76 0.44
C ASP A 108 -1.66 -0.34 0.99
N LEU A 109 -0.55 0.00 1.66
CA LEU A 109 -0.31 1.36 2.16
C LEU A 109 -0.22 2.38 1.02
N ALA A 110 0.57 2.10 -0.01
CA ALA A 110 0.69 2.99 -1.16
C ALA A 110 -0.64 3.15 -1.91
N ARG A 111 -1.42 2.06 -2.03
CA ARG A 111 -2.76 2.10 -2.61
C ARG A 111 -3.68 3.01 -1.81
N GLU A 112 -3.72 2.85 -0.51
CA GLU A 112 -4.61 3.61 0.37
C GLU A 112 -4.30 5.11 0.32
N VAL A 113 -3.02 5.48 0.38
CA VAL A 113 -2.58 6.86 0.17
C VAL A 113 -2.97 7.37 -1.21
N ALA A 114 -2.79 6.56 -2.28
CA ALA A 114 -3.17 6.94 -3.63
C ALA A 114 -4.69 7.19 -3.77
N GLU A 115 -5.50 6.28 -3.22
CA GLU A 115 -6.96 6.43 -3.22
C GLU A 115 -7.42 7.67 -2.46
N ARG A 116 -6.82 7.95 -1.30
CA ARG A 116 -7.14 9.14 -0.52
C ARG A 116 -6.75 10.42 -1.25
N LEU A 117 -5.58 10.48 -1.87
CA LEU A 117 -5.17 11.64 -2.67
C LEU A 117 -6.12 11.90 -3.85
N ARG A 118 -6.58 10.84 -4.53
CA ARG A 118 -7.56 10.99 -5.61
C ARG A 118 -8.93 11.44 -5.11
N LYS A 119 -9.40 10.90 -3.99
CA LYS A 119 -10.75 11.19 -3.45
C LYS A 119 -10.81 12.50 -2.67
N GLU A 120 -9.86 12.73 -1.76
CA GLU A 120 -9.88 13.86 -0.82
C GLU A 120 -9.22 15.11 -1.43
N ALA A 121 -8.09 14.95 -2.12
CA ALA A 121 -7.37 16.06 -2.75
C ALA A 121 -7.65 16.21 -4.25
N GLN A 122 -8.44 15.31 -4.85
CA GLN A 122 -8.85 15.31 -6.26
C GLN A 122 -7.68 15.37 -7.25
N LEU A 123 -6.56 14.70 -6.90
CA LEU A 123 -5.38 14.68 -7.75
C LEU A 123 -5.55 13.66 -8.90
N PRO A 124 -5.38 14.07 -10.17
CA PRO A 124 -5.60 13.17 -11.30
C PRO A 124 -4.42 12.23 -11.57
N ASP A 125 -3.19 12.73 -11.43
CA ASP A 125 -1.95 12.05 -11.85
C ASP A 125 -1.24 11.40 -10.65
N VAL A 126 -1.89 10.41 -10.04
CA VAL A 126 -1.38 9.67 -8.87
C VAL A 126 -1.09 8.23 -9.27
N PHE A 127 0.14 7.78 -9.09
CA PHE A 127 0.64 6.47 -9.46
C PHE A 127 1.28 5.75 -8.27
N VAL A 128 1.29 4.42 -8.32
CA VAL A 128 1.98 3.58 -7.34
C VAL A 128 3.21 2.97 -7.98
N LEU A 129 4.34 3.02 -7.28
CA LEU A 129 5.60 2.46 -7.77
C LEU A 129 5.56 0.94 -7.73
N GLU A 130 5.77 0.31 -8.88
CA GLU A 130 5.88 -1.14 -9.00
C GLU A 130 7.12 -1.65 -8.25
N GLY A 131 6.90 -2.62 -7.34
CA GLY A 131 7.94 -3.19 -6.50
C GLY A 131 8.45 -2.26 -5.37
N GLY A 132 7.83 -1.10 -5.20
CA GLY A 132 8.06 -0.19 -4.07
C GLY A 132 9.50 0.22 -3.83
N TRP A 133 9.87 0.37 -2.56
CA TRP A 133 11.22 0.73 -2.11
C TRP A 133 12.30 -0.20 -2.62
N GLU A 134 12.06 -1.50 -2.61
CA GLU A 134 13.04 -2.50 -3.05
C GLU A 134 13.39 -2.37 -4.54
N ALA A 135 12.41 -2.06 -5.38
CA ALA A 135 12.64 -1.80 -6.79
C ALA A 135 13.50 -0.54 -6.99
N TRP A 136 13.27 0.52 -6.20
CA TRP A 136 14.10 1.71 -6.20
C TRP A 136 15.54 1.40 -5.80
N VAL A 137 15.74 0.72 -4.68
CA VAL A 137 17.08 0.35 -4.16
C VAL A 137 17.84 -0.51 -5.15
N LYS A 138 17.19 -1.52 -5.76
CA LYS A 138 17.81 -2.40 -6.75
C LYS A 138 18.33 -1.65 -7.99
N LYS A 139 17.64 -0.58 -8.37
CA LYS A 139 18.04 0.25 -9.53
C LYS A 139 19.13 1.28 -9.21
N ASN A 140 19.40 1.54 -7.93
CA ASN A 140 20.33 2.59 -7.49
C ASN A 140 21.56 2.06 -6.78
N ARG A 141 21.67 0.74 -6.63
CA ARG A 141 22.87 0.01 -6.22
C ARG A 141 23.54 -0.57 -7.45
#